data_1b643aeac7c34b65bb7ae52ef2a21d39
#
_entry.id   1b643aeac7c34b65bb7ae52ef2a21d39
#
_cell.length_a   1.000
_cell.length_b   1.000
_cell.length_c   1.000
_cell.angle_alpha   90.00
_cell.angle_beta   90.00
_cell.angle_gamma   90.00
#
_symmetry.space_group_name_H-M   'P 1'
#
loop_
_entity.id
_entity.type
_entity.pdbx_description
1 polymer ?
#
loop_
_entity_poly.entity_id
_entity_poly.type
_entity_poly.pdbx_seq_one_letter_code
_entity_poly.pdbx_strand_id
1 'polypeptide(L)'
;MENLIPIGSLVPTHLTKHIKKQSVKETDYIQTKMLLVKDMMIVEDYQRLVSEPFLKGIDKYDPTLARPLFVFKRPNGQYVIVDGQHTAIAALMYCGDDAIVQAQIIEHPIDRSTKECKQVEADKFGQLNERRRQTSQVDKLRVDIELGDEAALNIEQKLKDLRVRLENLGDKNGDEISGYSRLKQSWEKHKSVILVEKAIATYKKLRNDVKFSSWNNSKPMRGSIVFGLTSIHNLIDNHLGNGDKRYALETYLEENLGNTPPSDIERNTHGNTQNVIIARKIITECNTLMKHGHLKKRDGEKFDNITIGDEILQQAGLSDPSKMS
;
A
#
# COMPACT_ATOMS: atom_id res chain seq x y z
N MET A 1 -26.05 1.24 -18.36
CA MET A 1 -26.21 -0.22 -18.57
C MET A 1 -24.97 -0.89 -18.00
N GLU A 2 -25.18 -1.79 -17.07
CA GLU A 2 -24.12 -2.61 -16.47
C GLU A 2 -23.49 -3.51 -17.55
N ASN A 3 -22.16 -3.55 -17.60
CA ASN A 3 -21.46 -4.32 -18.64
C ASN A 3 -21.11 -5.72 -18.08
N LEU A 4 -22.11 -6.60 -18.03
CA LEU A 4 -21.94 -7.96 -17.52
C LEU A 4 -21.21 -8.84 -18.54
N ILE A 5 -20.09 -9.41 -18.15
CA ILE A 5 -19.28 -10.32 -18.97
C ILE A 5 -19.38 -11.74 -18.43
N PRO A 6 -19.78 -12.74 -19.24
CA PRO A 6 -19.78 -14.13 -18.80
C PRO A 6 -18.39 -14.60 -18.40
N ILE A 7 -18.26 -15.21 -17.20
CA ILE A 7 -16.95 -15.64 -16.67
C ILE A 7 -16.20 -16.60 -17.62
N GLY A 8 -16.94 -17.44 -18.35
CA GLY A 8 -16.35 -18.36 -19.32
C GLY A 8 -15.64 -17.68 -20.50
N SER A 9 -16.05 -16.45 -20.85
CA SER A 9 -15.40 -15.69 -21.92
C SER A 9 -14.02 -15.14 -21.52
N LEU A 10 -13.71 -15.11 -20.20
CA LEU A 10 -12.43 -14.65 -19.67
C LEU A 10 -11.34 -15.74 -19.70
N VAL A 11 -11.69 -16.97 -20.07
CA VAL A 11 -10.73 -18.08 -20.15
C VAL A 11 -10.14 -18.17 -21.55
N PRO A 12 -8.86 -17.82 -21.77
CA PRO A 12 -8.23 -17.89 -23.08
C PRO A 12 -8.13 -19.35 -23.55
N THR A 13 -8.67 -19.65 -24.72
CA THR A 13 -8.75 -21.00 -25.28
C THR A 13 -7.37 -21.67 -25.43
N HIS A 14 -6.32 -20.86 -25.67
CA HIS A 14 -4.96 -21.38 -25.80
C HIS A 14 -4.38 -21.91 -24.47
N LEU A 15 -4.83 -21.39 -23.32
CA LEU A 15 -4.38 -21.84 -21.99
C LEU A 15 -5.05 -23.15 -21.57
N THR A 16 -6.21 -23.48 -22.13
CA THR A 16 -6.96 -24.71 -21.77
C THR A 16 -6.52 -25.92 -22.56
N LYS A 17 -5.80 -25.76 -23.68
CA LYS A 17 -5.42 -26.87 -24.57
C LYS A 17 -4.54 -27.95 -23.91
N HIS A 18 -3.78 -27.60 -22.90
CA HIS A 18 -2.84 -28.49 -22.21
C HIS A 18 -3.31 -28.89 -20.80
N ILE A 19 -4.47 -28.41 -20.37
CA ILE A 19 -4.99 -28.69 -19.03
C ILE A 19 -5.84 -29.97 -19.09
N LYS A 20 -5.45 -31.02 -18.37
CA LYS A 20 -6.31 -32.16 -18.15
C LYS A 20 -7.55 -31.72 -17.36
N LYS A 21 -8.75 -31.89 -17.96
CA LYS A 21 -10.00 -31.62 -17.25
C LYS A 21 -10.09 -32.52 -16.03
N GLN A 22 -10.24 -31.90 -14.87
CA GLN A 22 -10.44 -32.60 -13.61
C GLN A 22 -11.94 -32.82 -13.41
N SER A 23 -12.34 -34.05 -13.11
CA SER A 23 -13.72 -34.37 -12.70
C SER A 23 -13.86 -34.01 -11.22
N VAL A 24 -14.84 -33.17 -10.89
CA VAL A 24 -15.18 -32.81 -9.52
C VAL A 24 -16.48 -33.50 -9.14
N LYS A 25 -16.49 -34.23 -8.04
CA LYS A 25 -17.69 -34.92 -7.51
C LYS A 25 -18.32 -34.05 -6.42
N GLU A 26 -19.61 -34.20 -6.18
CA GLU A 26 -20.32 -33.48 -5.11
C GLU A 26 -19.67 -33.70 -3.73
N THR A 27 -19.16 -34.92 -3.50
CA THR A 27 -18.43 -35.30 -2.27
C THR A 27 -17.11 -34.56 -2.07
N ASP A 28 -16.58 -33.90 -3.13
CA ASP A 28 -15.34 -33.12 -3.04
C ASP A 28 -15.59 -31.72 -2.49
N TYR A 29 -16.85 -31.32 -2.32
CA TYR A 29 -17.22 -30.04 -1.74
C TYR A 29 -17.18 -30.08 -0.22
N ILE A 30 -16.55 -29.07 0.35
CA ILE A 30 -16.39 -28.91 1.80
C ILE A 30 -17.72 -28.46 2.39
N GLN A 31 -18.16 -29.11 3.46
CA GLN A 31 -19.36 -28.69 4.20
C GLN A 31 -19.12 -27.36 4.92
N THR A 32 -20.10 -26.47 4.83
CA THR A 32 -20.08 -25.20 5.54
C THR A 32 -21.04 -25.24 6.72
N LYS A 33 -20.55 -24.88 7.91
CA LYS A 33 -21.35 -24.84 9.16
C LYS A 33 -21.10 -23.52 9.90
N MET A 34 -22.06 -23.16 10.74
CA MET A 34 -21.89 -22.09 11.73
C MET A 34 -21.29 -22.69 12.99
N LEU A 35 -20.18 -22.11 13.47
CA LEU A 35 -19.46 -22.57 14.67
C LEU A 35 -19.21 -21.41 15.63
N LEU A 36 -19.23 -21.72 16.93
CA LEU A 36 -18.79 -20.79 17.98
C LEU A 36 -17.27 -20.62 17.93
N VAL A 37 -16.80 -19.38 17.89
CA VAL A 37 -15.36 -19.08 17.74
C VAL A 37 -14.58 -19.51 18.99
N LYS A 38 -15.15 -19.36 20.18
CA LYS A 38 -14.50 -19.73 21.45
C LYS A 38 -14.11 -21.21 21.56
N ASP A 39 -14.80 -22.07 20.78
CA ASP A 39 -14.55 -23.53 20.80
C ASP A 39 -13.48 -23.95 19.77
N MET A 40 -12.88 -22.98 19.07
CA MET A 40 -11.87 -23.24 18.06
C MET A 40 -10.46 -23.04 18.61
N MET A 41 -9.52 -23.76 18.02
CA MET A 41 -8.11 -23.72 18.36
C MET A 41 -7.27 -23.20 17.20
N ILE A 42 -6.08 -22.66 17.51
CA ILE A 42 -4.99 -22.38 16.58
C ILE A 42 -3.78 -23.21 16.98
N VAL A 43 -2.86 -23.45 16.06
CA VAL A 43 -1.61 -24.18 16.34
C VAL A 43 -0.44 -23.22 16.13
N GLU A 44 0.20 -22.81 17.24
CA GLU A 44 1.29 -21.84 17.24
C GLU A 44 2.50 -22.28 16.40
N ASP A 45 2.76 -23.59 16.29
CA ASP A 45 3.94 -24.12 15.62
C ASP A 45 4.03 -23.77 14.12
N TYR A 46 2.91 -23.50 13.45
CA TYR A 46 2.90 -23.12 12.03
C TYR A 46 2.08 -21.85 11.75
N GLN A 47 1.36 -21.29 12.71
CA GLN A 47 0.60 -20.06 12.57
C GLN A 47 1.26 -18.92 13.33
N ARG A 48 1.26 -17.73 12.72
CA ARG A 48 1.77 -16.54 13.40
C ARG A 48 0.79 -16.10 14.49
N LEU A 49 1.30 -15.84 15.67
CA LEU A 49 0.52 -15.15 16.70
C LEU A 49 0.10 -13.77 16.19
N VAL A 50 -1.13 -13.40 16.50
CA VAL A 50 -1.67 -12.09 16.13
C VAL A 50 -1.00 -11.02 16.97
N SER A 51 -0.43 -10.03 16.32
CA SER A 51 0.28 -8.94 17.00
C SER A 51 -0.69 -7.93 17.64
N GLU A 52 -0.31 -7.36 18.76
CA GLU A 52 -1.09 -6.30 19.43
C GLU A 52 -1.37 -5.08 18.52
N PRO A 53 -0.40 -4.59 17.70
CA PRO A 53 -0.69 -3.53 16.74
C PRO A 53 -1.77 -3.89 15.71
N PHE A 54 -1.85 -5.16 15.30
CA PHE A 54 -2.92 -5.63 14.45
C PHE A 54 -4.27 -5.59 15.16
N LEU A 55 -4.35 -6.07 16.41
CA LEU A 55 -5.58 -6.04 17.21
C LEU A 55 -6.09 -4.62 17.41
N LYS A 56 -5.21 -3.66 17.68
CA LYS A 56 -5.55 -2.23 17.77
C LYS A 56 -6.03 -1.62 16.47
N GLY A 57 -5.66 -2.19 15.33
CA GLY A 57 -6.07 -1.76 13.99
C GLY A 57 -7.42 -2.31 13.53
N ILE A 58 -8.03 -3.23 14.28
CA ILE A 58 -9.38 -3.73 14.00
C ILE A 58 -10.37 -2.70 14.53
N ASP A 59 -10.97 -1.91 13.64
CA ASP A 59 -11.92 -0.85 13.98
C ASP A 59 -13.39 -1.28 13.88
N LYS A 60 -13.68 -2.40 13.22
CA LYS A 60 -15.03 -2.98 13.06
C LYS A 60 -14.97 -4.44 12.60
N TYR A 61 -16.05 -5.16 12.87
CA TYR A 61 -16.34 -6.49 12.32
C TYR A 61 -17.69 -6.47 11.61
N ASP A 62 -17.71 -6.85 10.34
CA ASP A 62 -18.93 -7.01 9.56
C ASP A 62 -19.07 -8.48 9.15
N PRO A 63 -20.03 -9.22 9.71
CA PRO A 63 -20.23 -10.63 9.41
C PRO A 63 -20.64 -10.87 7.94
N THR A 64 -21.20 -9.87 7.23
CA THR A 64 -21.58 -9.99 5.82
C THR A 64 -20.39 -9.99 4.87
N LEU A 65 -19.27 -9.37 5.31
CA LEU A 65 -18.02 -9.33 4.60
C LEU A 65 -17.03 -10.42 5.04
N ALA A 66 -17.34 -11.10 6.14
CA ALA A 66 -16.50 -12.14 6.68
C ALA A 66 -16.50 -13.38 5.78
N ARG A 67 -15.34 -13.81 5.33
CA ARG A 67 -15.20 -15.07 4.60
C ARG A 67 -15.33 -16.23 5.56
N PRO A 68 -15.87 -17.39 5.11
CA PRO A 68 -15.86 -18.59 5.92
C PRO A 68 -14.44 -18.95 6.35
N LEU A 69 -14.27 -19.32 7.61
CA LEU A 69 -13.00 -19.84 8.12
C LEU A 69 -12.73 -21.21 7.48
N PHE A 70 -11.45 -21.53 7.30
CA PHE A 70 -11.03 -22.86 6.89
C PHE A 70 -10.56 -23.65 8.12
N VAL A 71 -11.28 -24.71 8.47
CA VAL A 71 -11.18 -25.40 9.75
C VAL A 71 -11.04 -26.91 9.55
N PHE A 72 -10.12 -27.53 10.27
CA PHE A 72 -10.10 -28.99 10.40
C PHE A 72 -10.77 -29.43 11.69
N LYS A 73 -11.58 -30.50 11.59
CA LYS A 73 -12.09 -31.21 12.75
C LYS A 73 -11.22 -32.43 13.00
N ARG A 74 -10.58 -32.47 14.14
CA ARG A 74 -9.72 -33.59 14.59
C ARG A 74 -10.55 -34.76 15.12
N PRO A 75 -9.98 -35.99 15.19
CA PRO A 75 -10.66 -37.16 15.75
C PRO A 75 -11.18 -36.98 17.19
N ASN A 76 -10.48 -36.16 17.98
CA ASN A 76 -10.87 -35.83 19.37
C ASN A 76 -12.00 -34.78 19.45
N GLY A 77 -12.58 -34.36 18.31
CA GLY A 77 -13.65 -33.37 18.24
C GLY A 77 -13.20 -31.92 18.21
N GLN A 78 -11.89 -31.61 18.36
CA GLN A 78 -11.38 -30.24 18.31
C GLN A 78 -11.46 -29.65 16.90
N TYR A 79 -11.85 -28.39 16.82
CA TYR A 79 -11.84 -27.58 15.59
C TYR A 79 -10.57 -26.72 15.55
N VAL A 80 -9.75 -26.90 14.53
CA VAL A 80 -8.49 -26.18 14.34
C VAL A 80 -8.61 -25.24 13.14
N ILE A 81 -8.49 -23.94 13.38
CA ILE A 81 -8.49 -22.92 12.34
C ILE A 81 -7.18 -23.03 11.56
N VAL A 82 -7.24 -23.18 10.25
CA VAL A 82 -6.08 -23.16 9.36
C VAL A 82 -6.01 -21.83 8.59
N ASP A 83 -7.18 -21.26 8.25
CA ASP A 83 -7.25 -19.93 7.67
C ASP A 83 -8.44 -19.14 8.23
N GLY A 84 -8.26 -17.80 8.34
CA GLY A 84 -9.27 -16.89 8.89
C GLY A 84 -9.09 -16.55 10.36
N GLN A 85 -7.93 -16.82 10.96
CA GLN A 85 -7.63 -16.47 12.35
C GLN A 85 -7.99 -15.01 12.70
N HIS A 86 -7.66 -14.07 11.83
CA HIS A 86 -7.96 -12.65 12.01
C HIS A 86 -9.47 -12.37 12.06
N THR A 87 -10.24 -13.04 11.20
CA THR A 87 -11.71 -12.96 11.18
C THR A 87 -12.30 -13.51 12.47
N ALA A 88 -11.79 -14.66 12.96
CA ALA A 88 -12.22 -15.25 14.21
C ALA A 88 -11.98 -14.31 15.41
N ILE A 89 -10.80 -13.72 15.49
CA ILE A 89 -10.45 -12.77 16.56
C ILE A 89 -11.30 -11.51 16.48
N ALA A 90 -11.50 -10.95 15.30
CA ALA A 90 -12.39 -9.80 15.13
C ALA A 90 -13.82 -10.12 15.60
N ALA A 91 -14.34 -11.30 15.25
CA ALA A 91 -15.66 -11.73 15.71
C ALA A 91 -15.73 -11.81 17.23
N LEU A 92 -14.73 -12.40 17.92
CA LEU A 92 -14.67 -12.43 19.38
C LEU A 92 -14.59 -11.02 20.00
N MET A 93 -13.79 -10.12 19.43
CA MET A 93 -13.64 -8.76 19.95
C MET A 93 -14.95 -7.96 19.89
N TYR A 94 -15.76 -8.14 18.83
CA TYR A 94 -16.97 -7.33 18.60
C TYR A 94 -18.28 -8.01 19.00
N CYS A 95 -18.31 -9.36 19.00
CA CYS A 95 -19.51 -10.12 19.36
C CYS A 95 -19.39 -10.87 20.69
N GLY A 96 -18.20 -10.86 21.32
CA GLY A 96 -17.96 -11.56 22.58
C GLY A 96 -17.95 -13.09 22.46
N ASP A 97 -18.15 -13.78 23.58
CA ASP A 97 -18.05 -15.25 23.68
C ASP A 97 -19.10 -16.01 22.84
N ASP A 98 -20.18 -15.35 22.47
CA ASP A 98 -21.24 -15.93 21.65
C ASP A 98 -21.01 -15.70 20.14
N ALA A 99 -19.81 -15.24 19.76
CA ALA A 99 -19.44 -15.01 18.39
C ALA A 99 -19.56 -16.29 17.56
N ILE A 100 -20.39 -16.24 16.52
CA ILE A 100 -20.63 -17.35 15.58
C ILE A 100 -20.08 -16.93 14.22
N VAL A 101 -19.33 -17.82 13.58
CA VAL A 101 -18.77 -17.61 12.25
C VAL A 101 -19.08 -18.79 11.34
N GLN A 102 -19.13 -18.50 10.05
CA GLN A 102 -19.22 -19.52 9.04
C GLN A 102 -17.87 -20.20 8.86
N ALA A 103 -17.84 -21.54 8.84
CA ALA A 103 -16.61 -22.31 8.68
C ALA A 103 -16.79 -23.41 7.63
N GLN A 104 -15.79 -23.55 6.76
CA GLN A 104 -15.61 -24.68 5.87
C GLN A 104 -14.82 -25.75 6.63
N ILE A 105 -15.43 -26.91 6.82
CA ILE A 105 -14.88 -27.96 7.68
C ILE A 105 -14.37 -29.13 6.86
N ILE A 106 -13.13 -29.52 7.10
CA ILE A 106 -12.54 -30.79 6.66
C ILE A 106 -12.38 -31.67 7.89
N GLU A 107 -12.93 -32.87 7.86
CA GLU A 107 -12.74 -33.83 8.94
C GLU A 107 -11.49 -34.70 8.68
N HIS A 108 -10.65 -34.84 9.70
CA HIS A 108 -9.58 -35.82 9.67
C HIS A 108 -10.15 -37.24 9.83
N PRO A 109 -9.57 -38.26 9.19
CA PRO A 109 -9.87 -39.65 9.47
C PRO A 109 -9.75 -39.98 10.94
N ILE A 110 -10.65 -40.82 11.46
CA ILE A 110 -10.77 -41.11 12.90
C ILE A 110 -9.53 -41.79 13.51
N ASP A 111 -8.78 -42.48 12.69
CA ASP A 111 -7.55 -43.22 13.05
C ASP A 111 -6.27 -42.38 12.94
N ARG A 112 -6.39 -41.13 12.48
CA ARG A 112 -5.22 -40.25 12.30
C ARG A 112 -4.69 -39.75 13.64
N SER A 113 -3.40 -39.92 13.85
CA SER A 113 -2.72 -39.38 15.02
C SER A 113 -2.67 -37.86 15.05
N THR A 114 -2.54 -37.25 16.21
CA THR A 114 -2.42 -35.77 16.38
C THR A 114 -1.24 -35.21 15.58
N LYS A 115 -0.12 -35.93 15.47
CA LYS A 115 1.05 -35.51 14.71
C LYS A 115 0.74 -35.43 13.21
N GLU A 116 0.09 -36.45 12.68
CA GLU A 116 -0.31 -36.48 11.26
C GLU A 116 -1.39 -35.42 10.94
N CYS A 117 -2.35 -35.18 11.85
CA CYS A 117 -3.31 -34.10 11.72
C CYS A 117 -2.58 -32.75 11.56
N LYS A 118 -1.64 -32.47 12.46
CA LYS A 118 -0.85 -31.22 12.46
C LYS A 118 -0.04 -31.05 11.16
N GLN A 119 0.55 -32.11 10.63
CA GLN A 119 1.30 -32.05 9.36
C GLN A 119 0.39 -31.68 8.19
N VAL A 120 -0.80 -32.28 8.07
CA VAL A 120 -1.78 -31.96 7.02
C VAL A 120 -2.30 -30.53 7.15
N GLU A 121 -2.59 -30.10 8.38
CA GLU A 121 -3.04 -28.74 8.68
C GLU A 121 -1.99 -27.71 8.27
N ALA A 122 -0.71 -27.95 8.63
CA ALA A 122 0.42 -27.08 8.28
C ALA A 122 0.65 -26.99 6.75
N ASP A 123 0.59 -28.12 6.04
CA ASP A 123 0.67 -28.16 4.57
C ASP A 123 -0.44 -27.33 3.94
N LYS A 124 -1.68 -27.49 4.42
CA LYS A 124 -2.82 -26.75 3.91
C LYS A 124 -2.71 -25.25 4.21
N PHE A 125 -2.22 -24.88 5.38
CA PHE A 125 -1.92 -23.50 5.73
C PHE A 125 -0.92 -22.87 4.76
N GLY A 126 0.17 -23.58 4.42
CA GLY A 126 1.15 -23.16 3.43
C GLY A 126 0.51 -22.91 2.07
N GLN A 127 -0.21 -23.91 1.54
CA GLN A 127 -0.88 -23.82 0.24
C GLN A 127 -1.89 -22.66 0.13
N LEU A 128 -2.65 -22.38 1.19
CA LEU A 128 -3.63 -21.29 1.21
C LEU A 128 -2.93 -19.91 1.21
N ASN A 129 -1.80 -19.79 1.90
CA ASN A 129 -1.06 -18.53 1.96
C ASN A 129 -0.25 -18.25 0.68
N GLU A 130 0.33 -19.27 0.04
CA GLU A 130 1.04 -19.12 -1.24
C GLU A 130 0.13 -18.63 -2.37
N ARG A 131 -1.15 -19.02 -2.35
CA ARG A 131 -2.13 -18.65 -3.39
C ARG A 131 -2.78 -17.29 -3.17
N ARG A 132 -2.53 -16.62 -2.05
CA ARG A 132 -3.11 -15.31 -1.74
C ARG A 132 -2.40 -14.22 -2.52
N ARG A 133 -3.01 -13.78 -3.62
CA ARG A 133 -2.59 -12.59 -4.33
C ARG A 133 -3.11 -11.36 -3.60
N GLN A 134 -2.20 -10.47 -3.19
CA GLN A 134 -2.62 -9.16 -2.68
C GLN A 134 -3.37 -8.41 -3.77
N THR A 135 -4.47 -7.73 -3.40
CA THR A 135 -5.22 -6.85 -4.29
C THR A 135 -4.27 -5.82 -4.90
N SER A 136 -4.22 -5.76 -6.23
CA SER A 136 -3.31 -4.83 -6.91
C SER A 136 -3.70 -3.38 -6.65
N GLN A 137 -2.76 -2.45 -6.83
CA GLN A 137 -3.04 -1.02 -6.69
C GLN A 137 -4.05 -0.54 -7.74
N VAL A 138 -4.07 -1.17 -8.90
CA VAL A 138 -5.05 -0.92 -9.98
C VAL A 138 -6.45 -1.38 -9.58
N ASP A 139 -6.56 -2.57 -8.98
CA ASP A 139 -7.87 -3.07 -8.53
C ASP A 139 -8.44 -2.20 -7.41
N LYS A 140 -7.59 -1.71 -6.51
CA LYS A 140 -8.01 -0.74 -5.48
C LYS A 140 -8.55 0.54 -6.09
N LEU A 141 -7.84 1.13 -7.07
CA LEU A 141 -8.31 2.32 -7.76
C LEU A 141 -9.68 2.08 -8.43
N ARG A 142 -9.84 0.96 -9.13
CA ARG A 142 -11.12 0.62 -9.80
C ARG A 142 -12.28 0.52 -8.81
N VAL A 143 -12.07 -0.16 -7.70
CA VAL A 143 -13.08 -0.27 -6.64
C VAL A 143 -13.43 1.10 -6.06
N ASP A 144 -12.43 1.93 -5.74
CA ASP A 144 -12.64 3.26 -5.19
C ASP A 144 -13.41 4.17 -6.19
N ILE A 145 -13.14 4.05 -7.50
CA ILE A 145 -13.89 4.77 -8.56
C ILE A 145 -15.36 4.31 -8.58
N GLU A 146 -15.64 3.02 -8.56
CA GLU A 146 -17.01 2.48 -8.54
C GLU A 146 -17.78 2.88 -7.29
N LEU A 147 -17.09 3.05 -6.16
CA LEU A 147 -17.66 3.57 -4.93
C LEU A 147 -17.86 5.09 -4.94
N GLY A 148 -17.46 5.79 -6.01
CA GLY A 148 -17.57 7.23 -6.14
C GLY A 148 -16.61 8.00 -5.25
N ASP A 149 -15.48 7.39 -4.85
CA ASP A 149 -14.48 8.04 -4.01
C ASP A 149 -13.87 9.24 -4.74
N GLU A 150 -14.04 10.43 -4.15
CA GLU A 150 -13.61 11.70 -4.75
C GLU A 150 -12.09 11.74 -5.00
N ALA A 151 -11.29 11.20 -4.09
CA ALA A 151 -9.84 11.12 -4.26
C ALA A 151 -9.47 10.26 -5.48
N ALA A 152 -10.11 9.09 -5.62
CA ALA A 152 -9.88 8.18 -6.73
C ALA A 152 -10.23 8.81 -8.08
N LEU A 153 -11.38 9.45 -8.17
CA LEU A 153 -11.84 10.13 -9.38
C LEU A 153 -10.89 11.26 -9.80
N ASN A 154 -10.49 12.10 -8.84
CA ASN A 154 -9.56 13.21 -9.10
C ASN A 154 -8.17 12.69 -9.50
N ILE A 155 -7.65 11.65 -8.84
CA ILE A 155 -6.36 11.05 -9.18
C ILE A 155 -6.42 10.43 -10.57
N GLU A 156 -7.44 9.66 -10.89
CA GLU A 156 -7.59 9.05 -12.22
C GLU A 156 -7.61 10.10 -13.32
N GLN A 157 -8.40 11.17 -13.16
CA GLN A 157 -8.47 12.24 -14.12
C GLN A 157 -7.11 12.91 -14.31
N LYS A 158 -6.39 13.21 -13.24
CA LYS A 158 -5.07 13.83 -13.32
C LYS A 158 -3.99 12.93 -13.92
N LEU A 159 -4.03 11.64 -13.63
CA LEU A 159 -3.13 10.70 -14.28
C LEU A 159 -3.37 10.67 -15.79
N LYS A 160 -4.63 10.71 -16.24
CA LYS A 160 -5.00 10.82 -17.67
C LYS A 160 -4.48 12.12 -18.28
N ASP A 161 -4.72 13.27 -17.65
CA ASP A 161 -4.28 14.58 -18.13
C ASP A 161 -2.75 14.65 -18.28
N LEU A 162 -2.02 14.06 -17.35
CA LEU A 162 -0.55 14.00 -17.36
C LEU A 162 0.02 12.88 -18.24
N ARG A 163 -0.81 12.07 -18.88
CA ARG A 163 -0.43 10.87 -19.62
C ARG A 163 0.45 9.92 -18.79
N VAL A 164 0.09 9.76 -17.53
CA VAL A 164 0.71 8.82 -16.57
C VAL A 164 -0.30 7.73 -16.25
N ARG A 165 0.14 6.52 -16.11
CA ARG A 165 -0.71 5.38 -15.73
C ARG A 165 -0.18 4.69 -14.48
N LEU A 166 -1.04 3.96 -13.80
CA LEU A 166 -0.59 3.08 -12.73
C LEU A 166 0.15 1.87 -13.30
N GLU A 167 1.19 1.46 -12.58
CA GLU A 167 1.96 0.24 -12.87
C GLU A 167 1.03 -0.97 -13.07
N ASN A 168 1.33 -1.79 -14.08
CA ASN A 168 0.58 -3.01 -14.46
C ASN A 168 -0.78 -2.80 -15.14
N LEU A 169 -1.08 -1.65 -15.69
CA LEU A 169 -2.27 -1.44 -16.53
C LEU A 169 -2.16 -1.96 -17.98
N GLY A 170 -1.08 -2.65 -18.29
CA GLY A 170 -0.99 -3.48 -19.52
C GLY A 170 -0.65 -2.79 -20.85
N ASP A 171 -0.69 -1.47 -20.96
CA ASP A 171 -0.29 -0.74 -22.15
C ASP A 171 1.11 -0.14 -21.98
N LYS A 172 2.02 -0.39 -22.94
CA LYS A 172 3.44 -0.01 -22.83
C LYS A 172 3.74 1.45 -23.20
N ASN A 173 2.75 2.22 -23.61
CA ASN A 173 2.93 3.58 -24.09
C ASN A 173 2.58 4.62 -23.01
N GLY A 174 3.57 5.15 -22.32
CA GLY A 174 3.41 6.25 -21.36
C GLY A 174 4.22 6.04 -20.07
N ASP A 175 4.29 7.09 -19.29
CA ASP A 175 4.93 7.06 -17.98
C ASP A 175 4.11 6.23 -16.97
N GLU A 176 4.76 5.44 -16.18
CA GLU A 176 4.11 4.64 -15.13
C GLU A 176 4.42 5.19 -13.74
N ILE A 177 3.45 5.08 -12.84
CA ILE A 177 3.61 5.38 -11.42
C ILE A 177 3.15 4.21 -10.58
N SER A 178 3.94 3.83 -9.57
CA SER A 178 3.57 2.80 -8.59
C SER A 178 2.89 3.42 -7.37
N GLY A 179 2.01 2.65 -6.71
CA GLY A 179 1.52 3.00 -5.39
C GLY A 179 0.34 3.97 -5.37
N TYR A 180 -0.79 3.61 -5.99
CA TYR A 180 -2.06 4.36 -5.91
C TYR A 180 -2.41 4.77 -4.47
N SER A 181 -2.27 3.87 -3.50
CA SER A 181 -2.55 4.17 -2.09
C SER A 181 -1.75 5.37 -1.56
N ARG A 182 -0.55 5.62 -2.06
CA ARG A 182 0.26 6.79 -1.68
C ARG A 182 -0.23 8.07 -2.33
N LEU A 183 -0.68 7.98 -3.58
CA LEU A 183 -1.32 9.12 -4.26
C LEU A 183 -2.61 9.52 -3.56
N LYS A 184 -3.43 8.55 -3.16
CA LYS A 184 -4.66 8.77 -2.40
C LYS A 184 -4.38 9.44 -1.06
N GLN A 185 -3.42 8.92 -0.28
CA GLN A 185 -2.97 9.54 0.97
C GLN A 185 -2.48 10.97 0.77
N SER A 186 -1.76 11.23 -0.32
CA SER A 186 -1.28 12.56 -0.68
C SER A 186 -2.44 13.54 -0.90
N TRP A 187 -3.42 13.12 -1.69
CA TRP A 187 -4.62 13.91 -1.93
C TRP A 187 -5.43 14.13 -0.65
N GLU A 188 -5.68 13.08 0.12
CA GLU A 188 -6.45 13.14 1.37
C GLU A 188 -5.80 14.09 2.39
N LYS A 189 -4.47 14.05 2.49
CA LYS A 189 -3.71 14.90 3.41
C LYS A 189 -3.79 16.38 3.04
N HIS A 190 -3.62 16.71 1.77
CA HIS A 190 -3.48 18.09 1.31
C HIS A 190 -4.77 18.66 0.69
N LYS A 191 -5.76 17.81 0.40
CA LYS A 191 -7.02 18.18 -0.29
C LYS A 191 -6.80 18.99 -1.58
N SER A 192 -5.64 18.74 -2.25
CA SER A 192 -5.21 19.48 -3.41
C SER A 192 -4.66 18.56 -4.49
N VAL A 193 -5.40 18.44 -5.56
CA VAL A 193 -4.97 17.71 -6.76
C VAL A 193 -3.83 18.44 -7.48
N ILE A 194 -3.78 19.77 -7.38
CA ILE A 194 -2.74 20.62 -7.99
C ILE A 194 -1.36 20.30 -7.39
N LEU A 195 -1.28 20.07 -6.08
CA LEU A 195 -0.02 19.71 -5.42
C LEU A 195 0.47 18.32 -5.86
N VAL A 196 -0.43 17.36 -6.04
CA VAL A 196 -0.10 16.02 -6.58
C VAL A 196 0.40 16.15 -8.02
N GLU A 197 -0.26 16.97 -8.84
CA GLU A 197 0.14 17.25 -10.21
C GLU A 197 1.55 17.86 -10.28
N LYS A 198 1.85 18.88 -9.46
CA LYS A 198 3.19 19.49 -9.35
C LYS A 198 4.25 18.46 -8.97
N ALA A 199 3.95 17.59 -8.01
CA ALA A 199 4.87 16.54 -7.57
C ALA A 199 5.17 15.53 -8.69
N ILE A 200 4.16 15.09 -9.43
CA ILE A 200 4.32 14.20 -10.60
C ILE A 200 5.13 14.90 -11.69
N ALA A 201 4.85 16.17 -11.98
CA ALA A 201 5.57 16.95 -12.98
C ALA A 201 7.07 17.10 -12.61
N THR A 202 7.36 17.39 -11.33
CA THR A 202 8.74 17.44 -10.82
C THR A 202 9.44 16.08 -11.00
N TYR A 203 8.78 14.98 -10.63
CA TYR A 203 9.35 13.65 -10.81
C TYR A 203 9.60 13.31 -12.29
N LYS A 204 8.65 13.64 -13.19
CA LYS A 204 8.81 13.44 -14.63
C LYS A 204 9.98 14.25 -15.19
N LYS A 205 10.14 15.51 -14.78
CA LYS A 205 11.27 16.35 -15.19
C LYS A 205 12.60 15.69 -14.82
N LEU A 206 12.76 15.25 -13.55
CA LEU A 206 13.97 14.57 -13.08
C LEU A 206 14.24 13.26 -13.85
N ARG A 207 13.19 12.48 -14.10
CA ARG A 207 13.27 11.20 -14.80
C ARG A 207 13.69 11.33 -16.25
N ASN A 208 13.27 12.41 -16.90
CA ASN A 208 13.51 12.63 -18.34
C ASN A 208 14.79 13.44 -18.59
N ASP A 209 15.41 13.99 -17.53
CA ASP A 209 16.66 14.71 -17.68
C ASP A 209 17.83 13.73 -17.80
N VAL A 210 18.51 13.78 -18.94
CA VAL A 210 19.67 12.92 -19.24
C VAL A 210 20.83 13.07 -18.25
N LYS A 211 20.87 14.18 -17.49
CA LYS A 211 21.87 14.43 -16.45
C LYS A 211 21.69 13.51 -15.25
N PHE A 212 20.48 13.01 -15.00
CA PHE A 212 20.11 12.27 -13.81
C PHE A 212 19.89 10.79 -14.10
N SER A 213 20.96 10.07 -14.47
CA SER A 213 20.89 8.65 -14.86
C SER A 213 20.29 7.73 -13.77
N SER A 214 20.41 8.10 -12.49
CA SER A 214 19.82 7.35 -11.36
C SER A 214 18.29 7.39 -11.31
N TRP A 215 17.65 8.35 -11.98
CA TRP A 215 16.21 8.51 -12.11
C TRP A 215 15.64 7.85 -13.35
N ASN A 216 16.42 7.05 -14.03
CA ASN A 216 16.19 6.49 -15.35
C ASN A 216 14.77 5.95 -15.62
N ASN A 217 14.36 6.08 -16.88
CA ASN A 217 13.07 5.77 -17.50
C ASN A 217 12.58 4.30 -17.39
N SER A 218 13.45 3.36 -17.04
CA SER A 218 13.12 1.93 -17.05
C SER A 218 12.24 1.45 -15.88
N LYS A 219 11.98 2.29 -14.88
CA LYS A 219 11.21 1.93 -13.68
C LYS A 219 10.02 2.86 -13.51
N PRO A 220 8.88 2.38 -12.99
CA PRO A 220 7.75 3.24 -12.64
C PRO A 220 8.17 4.36 -11.66
N MET A 221 7.53 5.52 -11.78
CA MET A 221 7.67 6.58 -10.76
C MET A 221 7.21 6.04 -9.40
N ARG A 222 7.94 6.36 -8.34
CA ARG A 222 7.62 5.85 -7.00
C ARG A 222 6.60 6.74 -6.30
N GLY A 223 5.41 6.20 -6.02
CA GLY A 223 4.33 6.95 -5.36
C GLY A 223 4.73 7.51 -3.99
N SER A 224 5.64 6.87 -3.26
CA SER A 224 6.20 7.37 -2.00
C SER A 224 6.97 8.68 -2.17
N ILE A 225 7.78 8.78 -3.23
CA ILE A 225 8.53 10.02 -3.54
C ILE A 225 7.56 11.11 -3.98
N VAL A 226 6.57 10.78 -4.83
CA VAL A 226 5.52 11.73 -5.21
C VAL A 226 4.79 12.26 -3.98
N PHE A 227 4.49 11.40 -2.99
CA PHE A 227 3.88 11.84 -1.73
C PHE A 227 4.78 12.80 -0.94
N GLY A 228 6.09 12.53 -0.86
CA GLY A 228 7.06 13.45 -0.26
C GLY A 228 7.14 14.79 -0.99
N LEU A 229 7.22 14.76 -2.34
CA LEU A 229 7.23 15.95 -3.19
C LEU A 229 5.94 16.78 -3.06
N THR A 230 4.77 16.13 -2.93
CA THR A 230 3.51 16.84 -2.68
C THR A 230 3.59 17.66 -1.39
N SER A 231 4.18 17.10 -0.34
CA SER A 231 4.36 17.82 0.93
C SER A 231 5.35 18.99 0.79
N ILE A 232 6.37 18.87 -0.06
CA ILE A 232 7.30 19.98 -0.37
C ILE A 232 6.59 21.06 -1.18
N HIS A 233 5.81 20.73 -2.20
CA HIS A 233 5.04 21.74 -2.94
C HIS A 233 4.00 22.43 -2.04
N ASN A 234 3.40 21.72 -1.07
CA ASN A 234 2.56 22.35 -0.05
C ASN A 234 3.37 23.36 0.81
N LEU A 235 4.58 23.00 1.23
CA LEU A 235 5.49 23.91 1.95
C LEU A 235 5.80 25.15 1.12
N ILE A 236 6.18 24.98 -0.14
CA ILE A 236 6.52 26.08 -1.06
C ILE A 236 5.34 27.02 -1.24
N ASP A 237 4.16 26.48 -1.57
CA ASP A 237 3.00 27.30 -1.96
C ASP A 237 2.33 27.98 -0.77
N ASN A 238 2.32 27.36 0.40
CA ASN A 238 1.49 27.79 1.52
C ASN A 238 2.27 28.31 2.74
N HIS A 239 3.59 28.05 2.83
CA HIS A 239 4.35 28.35 4.06
C HIS A 239 5.64 29.14 3.86
N LEU A 240 6.24 29.19 2.65
CA LEU A 240 7.52 29.86 2.43
C LEU A 240 7.39 31.32 1.94
N GLY A 241 6.21 31.75 1.50
CA GLY A 241 6.08 33.08 0.86
C GLY A 241 6.95 33.21 -0.40
N ASN A 242 7.24 34.43 -0.82
CA ASN A 242 8.02 34.71 -2.05
C ASN A 242 9.49 35.03 -1.81
N GLY A 243 10.05 34.60 -0.69
CA GLY A 243 11.45 34.94 -0.29
C GLY A 243 12.51 33.94 -0.76
N ASP A 244 13.73 34.17 -0.32
CA ASP A 244 14.93 33.40 -0.67
C ASP A 244 14.79 31.89 -0.36
N LYS A 245 14.10 31.52 0.72
CA LYS A 245 13.89 30.12 1.09
C LYS A 245 13.09 29.37 0.04
N ARG A 246 12.03 29.99 -0.49
CA ARG A 246 11.23 29.47 -1.57
C ARG A 246 12.10 29.26 -2.81
N TYR A 247 12.80 30.27 -3.22
CA TYR A 247 13.69 30.24 -4.38
C TYR A 247 14.75 29.14 -4.26
N ALA A 248 15.38 29.02 -3.09
CA ALA A 248 16.39 27.99 -2.85
C ALA A 248 15.80 26.58 -2.99
N LEU A 249 14.62 26.33 -2.44
CA LEU A 249 13.99 25.02 -2.51
C LEU A 249 13.51 24.69 -3.92
N GLU A 250 12.95 25.67 -4.64
CA GLU A 250 12.55 25.51 -6.05
C GLU A 250 13.79 25.21 -6.92
N THR A 251 14.87 25.95 -6.77
CA THR A 251 16.14 25.72 -7.49
C THR A 251 16.73 24.34 -7.14
N TYR A 252 16.68 23.95 -5.85
CA TYR A 252 17.13 22.63 -5.44
C TYR A 252 16.34 21.51 -6.14
N LEU A 253 15.01 21.61 -6.17
CA LEU A 253 14.18 20.61 -6.85
C LEU A 253 14.48 20.51 -8.35
N GLU A 254 14.80 21.63 -8.98
CA GLU A 254 15.05 21.71 -10.42
C GLU A 254 16.43 21.25 -10.85
N GLU A 255 17.45 21.57 -10.09
CA GLU A 255 18.84 21.46 -10.50
C GLU A 255 19.65 20.44 -9.72
N ASN A 256 19.27 20.14 -8.49
CA ASN A 256 20.10 19.38 -7.56
C ASN A 256 19.48 18.05 -7.09
N LEU A 257 18.16 17.98 -6.93
CA LEU A 257 17.49 16.78 -6.41
C LEU A 257 17.82 15.55 -7.26
N GLY A 258 17.99 15.73 -8.55
CA GLY A 258 18.33 14.64 -9.47
C GLY A 258 19.68 13.97 -9.21
N ASN A 259 20.57 14.63 -8.46
CA ASN A 259 21.87 14.06 -8.06
C ASN A 259 21.72 12.98 -6.96
N THR A 260 20.61 13.00 -6.22
CA THR A 260 20.32 12.01 -5.17
C THR A 260 19.47 10.89 -5.75
N PRO A 261 19.95 9.63 -5.76
CA PRO A 261 19.17 8.51 -6.28
C PRO A 261 17.84 8.32 -5.55
N PRO A 262 16.74 7.96 -6.24
CA PRO A 262 15.45 7.68 -5.61
C PRO A 262 15.52 6.65 -4.47
N SER A 263 16.38 5.63 -4.59
CA SER A 263 16.61 4.63 -3.55
C SER A 263 17.17 5.22 -2.26
N ASP A 264 17.99 6.27 -2.35
CA ASP A 264 18.60 6.91 -1.19
C ASP A 264 17.60 7.84 -0.49
N ILE A 265 16.75 8.50 -1.28
CA ILE A 265 15.62 9.28 -0.76
C ILE A 265 14.67 8.39 0.04
N GLU A 266 14.37 7.18 -0.45
CA GLU A 266 13.48 6.23 0.22
C GLU A 266 14.15 5.40 1.33
N ARG A 267 15.47 5.39 1.42
CA ARG A 267 16.18 4.56 2.41
C ARG A 267 15.68 4.85 3.83
N ASN A 268 15.31 3.79 4.58
CA ASN A 268 14.80 3.88 5.94
C ASN A 268 13.49 4.69 6.09
N THR A 269 12.66 4.74 5.03
CA THR A 269 11.37 5.43 5.06
C THR A 269 10.25 4.40 4.98
N HIS A 270 9.57 4.12 6.10
CA HIS A 270 8.46 3.18 6.16
C HIS A 270 7.29 3.75 6.98
N GLY A 271 6.11 3.20 6.76
CA GLY A 271 4.91 3.53 7.56
C GLY A 271 4.19 4.81 7.11
N ASN A 272 3.32 5.31 8.00
CA ASN A 272 2.42 6.42 7.72
C ASN A 272 3.11 7.80 7.65
N THR A 273 4.32 7.91 8.17
CA THR A 273 5.13 9.15 8.17
C THR A 273 6.12 9.21 7.01
N GLN A 274 6.07 8.28 6.06
CA GLN A 274 7.02 8.17 4.96
C GLN A 274 7.17 9.48 4.17
N ASN A 275 6.07 10.18 3.89
CA ASN A 275 6.10 11.47 3.18
C ASN A 275 6.86 12.54 3.97
N VAL A 276 6.70 12.58 5.31
CA VAL A 276 7.39 13.54 6.18
C VAL A 276 8.89 13.27 6.16
N ILE A 277 9.29 12.00 6.30
CA ILE A 277 10.70 11.61 6.29
C ILE A 277 11.35 11.96 4.95
N ILE A 278 10.68 11.66 3.82
CA ILE A 278 11.17 11.98 2.47
C ILE A 278 11.30 13.50 2.32
N ALA A 279 10.27 14.27 2.66
CA ALA A 279 10.30 15.73 2.55
C ALA A 279 11.42 16.34 3.41
N ARG A 280 11.59 15.88 4.65
CA ARG A 280 12.67 16.36 5.53
C ARG A 280 14.06 16.03 5.01
N LYS A 281 14.27 14.85 4.43
CA LYS A 281 15.57 14.52 3.80
C LYS A 281 15.91 15.49 2.68
N ILE A 282 14.95 15.73 1.78
CA ILE A 282 15.12 16.67 0.66
C ILE A 282 15.44 18.07 1.19
N ILE A 283 14.72 18.55 2.20
CA ILE A 283 14.92 19.87 2.81
C ILE A 283 16.27 19.95 3.53
N THR A 284 16.67 18.90 4.24
CA THR A 284 17.98 18.86 4.93
C THR A 284 19.12 18.96 3.93
N GLU A 285 19.02 18.30 2.79
CA GLU A 285 20.03 18.37 1.74
C GLU A 285 20.05 19.76 1.09
N CYS A 286 18.89 20.36 0.81
CA CYS A 286 18.77 21.73 0.36
C CYS A 286 19.43 22.71 1.34
N ASN A 287 19.14 22.61 2.65
CA ASN A 287 19.74 23.42 3.69
C ASN A 287 21.28 23.28 3.72
N THR A 288 21.77 22.04 3.53
CA THR A 288 23.21 21.75 3.47
C THR A 288 23.86 22.45 2.29
N LEU A 289 23.27 22.41 1.11
CA LEU A 289 23.78 23.06 -0.09
C LEU A 289 23.76 24.61 0.04
N MET A 290 22.72 25.18 0.66
CA MET A 290 22.67 26.61 0.99
C MET A 290 23.82 26.99 1.91
N LYS A 291 24.02 26.25 3.01
CA LYS A 291 25.07 26.52 3.99
C LYS A 291 26.47 26.48 3.37
N HIS A 292 26.70 25.57 2.44
CA HIS A 292 28.01 25.46 1.76
C HIS A 292 28.15 26.38 0.54
N GLY A 293 27.14 27.21 0.23
CA GLY A 293 27.16 28.13 -0.90
C GLY A 293 27.09 27.47 -2.28
N HIS A 294 26.64 26.21 -2.33
CA HIS A 294 26.40 25.52 -3.59
C HIS A 294 25.06 25.91 -4.24
N LEU A 295 24.09 26.36 -3.44
CA LEU A 295 22.92 27.09 -3.90
C LEU A 295 23.13 28.58 -3.72
N LYS A 296 22.75 29.38 -4.70
CA LYS A 296 22.89 30.84 -4.71
C LYS A 296 21.53 31.51 -4.79
N LYS A 297 21.44 32.74 -4.29
CA LYS A 297 20.30 33.63 -4.47
C LYS A 297 20.12 33.99 -5.95
N ARG A 298 18.99 34.61 -6.30
CA ARG A 298 18.72 35.07 -7.69
C ARG A 298 19.77 36.04 -8.22
N ASP A 299 20.37 36.84 -7.38
CA ASP A 299 21.43 37.79 -7.70
C ASP A 299 22.84 37.18 -7.76
N GLY A 300 22.95 35.86 -7.52
CA GLY A 300 24.21 35.11 -7.49
C GLY A 300 24.94 35.13 -6.16
N GLU A 301 24.45 35.84 -5.15
CA GLU A 301 25.01 35.84 -3.81
C GLU A 301 24.80 34.53 -3.07
N LYS A 302 25.64 34.29 -2.05
CA LYS A 302 25.46 33.14 -1.16
C LYS A 302 24.31 33.39 -0.19
N PHE A 303 23.66 32.30 0.23
CA PHE A 303 22.69 32.35 1.32
C PHE A 303 23.43 32.49 2.66
N ASP A 304 23.38 33.65 3.28
CA ASP A 304 23.97 33.89 4.61
C ASP A 304 23.00 33.38 5.69
N ASN A 305 23.33 32.25 6.33
CA ASN A 305 22.60 31.67 7.47
C ASN A 305 21.08 31.40 7.26
N ILE A 306 20.64 31.30 6.02
CA ILE A 306 19.25 31.03 5.70
C ILE A 306 19.04 29.49 5.70
N THR A 307 18.16 29.04 6.56
CA THR A 307 17.71 27.62 6.60
C THR A 307 16.18 27.56 6.67
N ILE A 308 15.61 26.48 6.13
CA ILE A 308 14.22 26.13 6.35
C ILE A 308 14.16 25.44 7.72
N GLY A 309 13.78 26.22 8.75
CA GLY A 309 13.80 25.76 10.15
C GLY A 309 12.62 24.92 10.56
N ASP A 310 12.75 24.27 11.72
CA ASP A 310 11.72 23.34 12.26
C ASP A 310 10.36 24.02 12.50
N GLU A 311 10.30 25.29 12.85
CA GLU A 311 9.03 26.02 13.03
C GLU A 311 8.19 26.03 11.75
N ILE A 312 8.80 26.36 10.61
CA ILE A 312 8.13 26.37 9.31
C ILE A 312 7.72 24.94 8.91
N LEU A 313 8.59 23.96 9.18
CA LEU A 313 8.30 22.56 8.90
C LEU A 313 7.12 22.04 9.74
N GLN A 314 7.03 22.45 10.99
CA GLN A 314 5.92 22.10 11.87
C GLN A 314 4.59 22.69 11.37
N GLN A 315 4.58 23.96 10.96
CA GLN A 315 3.40 24.61 10.37
C GLN A 315 2.94 23.91 9.08
N ALA A 316 3.87 23.40 8.28
CA ALA A 316 3.58 22.62 7.06
C ALA A 316 3.20 21.15 7.33
N GLY A 317 3.07 20.72 8.60
CA GLY A 317 2.78 19.33 8.96
C GLY A 317 3.95 18.38 8.69
N LEU A 318 5.17 18.88 8.71
CA LEU A 318 6.43 18.16 8.50
C LEU A 318 7.24 18.05 9.81
N SER A 319 6.57 17.94 10.95
CA SER A 319 7.21 17.73 12.25
C SER A 319 8.09 16.48 12.24
N ASP A 320 9.17 16.51 13.04
CA ASP A 320 10.09 15.37 13.13
C ASP A 320 9.40 14.17 13.78
N PRO A 321 9.26 13.03 13.07
CA PRO A 321 8.59 11.86 13.61
C PRO A 321 9.25 11.29 14.87
N SER A 322 10.56 11.51 15.05
CA SER A 322 11.28 11.04 16.24
C SER A 322 10.95 11.86 17.50
N LYS A 323 10.35 13.04 17.34
CA LYS A 323 9.93 13.94 18.42
C LYS A 323 8.41 13.85 18.69
N MET A 324 7.70 13.01 17.97
CA MET A 324 6.29 12.73 18.15
C MET A 324 6.16 11.50 19.07
N SER A 325 6.35 11.68 20.36
CA SER A 325 6.10 10.66 21.40
C SER A 325 4.71 10.74 21.96
#